data_a46e52e553f4ab1da522c07f00285e31
#
_entry.id   a46e52e553f4ab1da522c07f00285e31
#
_cell.length_a   1.000
_cell.length_b   1.000
_cell.length_c   1.000
_cell.angle_alpha   90.00
_cell.angle_beta   90.00
_cell.angle_gamma   90.00
#
_symmetry.space_group_name_H-M   'P 1'
#
loop_
_entity.id
_entity.type
_entity.pdbx_description
1 polymer ?
#
loop_
_entity_poly.entity_id
_entity_poly.type
_entity_poly.pdbx_seq_one_letter_code
_entity_poly.pdbx_strand_id
1 'polypeptide(L)'
;MAISCNLYDTIEIVCMYRYPVTLSLKNGDEVTGIAVDTARNEHKAECIALDCDGKSLLVVLDELKQMRVNIDNPHLTVVEF
;
A
#
# COMPACT_ATOMS: atom_id res chain seq x y z
N MET A 1 -10.41 -3.68 -11.73
CA MET A 1 -11.31 -4.16 -10.68
C MET A 1 -11.11 -3.32 -9.43
N ALA A 2 -12.20 -2.88 -8.82
CA ALA A 2 -12.10 -2.07 -7.61
C ALA A 2 -11.85 -2.96 -6.40
N ILE A 3 -11.01 -2.49 -5.48
CA ILE A 3 -10.82 -3.20 -4.22
C ILE A 3 -12.00 -2.91 -3.30
N SER A 4 -12.22 -3.79 -2.33
CA SER A 4 -13.33 -3.62 -1.39
C SER A 4 -13.10 -2.43 -0.47
N CYS A 5 -14.18 -1.90 0.10
CA CYS A 5 -14.09 -0.79 1.05
C CYS A 5 -13.23 -1.16 2.25
N ASN A 6 -13.29 -2.42 2.72
CA ASN A 6 -12.48 -2.86 3.84
C ASN A 6 -10.99 -2.80 3.53
N LEU A 7 -10.61 -3.19 2.32
CA LEU A 7 -9.21 -3.13 1.89
C LEU A 7 -8.76 -1.69 1.71
N TYR A 8 -9.63 -0.84 1.21
CA TYR A 8 -9.32 0.59 1.07
C TYR A 8 -9.11 1.23 2.43
N ASP A 9 -9.95 0.90 3.41
CA ASP A 9 -9.80 1.39 4.78
C ASP A 9 -8.48 0.95 5.38
N THR A 10 -8.05 -0.29 5.09
CA THR A 10 -6.76 -0.80 5.52
C THR A 10 -5.61 0.03 4.95
N ILE A 11 -5.68 0.38 3.68
CA ILE A 11 -4.69 1.24 3.03
C ILE A 11 -4.64 2.60 3.74
N GLU A 12 -5.80 3.18 4.04
CA GLU A 12 -5.84 4.46 4.73
C GLU A 12 -5.23 4.39 6.13
N ILE A 13 -5.45 3.29 6.86
CA ILE A 13 -4.89 3.10 8.19
C ILE A 13 -3.36 3.09 8.13
N VAL A 14 -2.77 2.32 7.23
CA VAL A 14 -1.30 2.25 7.15
C VAL A 14 -0.70 3.59 6.74
N CYS A 15 -1.41 4.36 5.91
CA CYS A 15 -0.96 5.69 5.52
C CYS A 15 -1.09 6.68 6.68
N MET A 16 -2.17 6.60 7.43
CA MET A 16 -2.41 7.48 8.57
C MET A 16 -1.30 7.36 9.63
N TYR A 17 -0.86 6.13 9.90
CA TYR A 17 0.17 5.88 10.89
C TYR A 17 1.58 5.80 10.29
N ARG A 18 1.70 5.96 8.98
CA ARG A 18 2.97 5.89 8.25
C ARG A 18 3.74 4.61 8.58
N TYR A 19 3.04 3.50 8.50
CA TYR A 19 3.66 2.20 8.77
C TYR A 19 4.62 1.81 7.66
N PRO A 20 5.77 1.21 7.99
CA PRO A 20 6.63 0.59 6.98
C PRO A 20 5.95 -0.67 6.46
N VAL A 21 5.87 -0.80 5.15
CA VAL A 21 5.16 -1.91 4.51
C VAL A 21 5.99 -2.51 3.39
N THR A 22 5.75 -3.80 3.12
CA THR A 22 6.24 -4.48 1.92
C THR A 22 5.02 -4.87 1.09
N LEU A 23 4.97 -4.37 -0.13
CA LEU A 23 3.90 -4.66 -1.06
C LEU A 23 4.36 -5.74 -2.03
N SER A 24 3.61 -6.84 -2.08
CA SER A 24 3.82 -7.89 -3.08
C SER A 24 2.86 -7.65 -4.23
N LEU A 25 3.38 -7.59 -5.44
CA LEU A 25 2.60 -7.30 -6.62
C LEU A 25 2.24 -8.59 -7.35
N LYS A 26 1.18 -8.53 -8.14
CA LYS A 26 0.68 -9.69 -8.88
C LYS A 26 1.70 -10.24 -9.88
N ASN A 27 2.62 -9.38 -10.35
CA ASN A 27 3.67 -9.80 -11.27
C ASN A 27 4.88 -10.46 -10.59
N GLY A 28 4.85 -10.56 -9.26
CA GLY A 28 5.94 -11.17 -8.49
C GLY A 28 6.95 -10.19 -7.91
N ASP A 29 6.84 -8.91 -8.24
CA ASP A 29 7.73 -7.89 -7.67
C ASP A 29 7.33 -7.56 -6.24
N GLU A 30 8.31 -7.07 -5.47
CA GLU A 30 8.07 -6.55 -4.13
C GLU A 30 8.62 -5.14 -4.00
N VAL A 31 7.89 -4.31 -3.27
CA VAL A 31 8.29 -2.93 -3.01
C VAL A 31 8.19 -2.69 -1.51
N THR A 32 9.26 -2.17 -0.90
CA THR A 32 9.28 -1.86 0.52
C THR A 32 9.46 -0.37 0.70
N GLY A 33 8.66 0.23 1.58
CA GLY A 33 8.75 1.65 1.89
C GLY A 33 7.78 2.02 2.99
N ILE A 34 7.70 3.32 3.28
CA ILE A 34 6.79 3.83 4.31
C ILE A 34 5.54 4.33 3.61
N ALA A 35 4.38 3.83 4.04
CA ALA A 35 3.09 4.27 3.51
C ALA A 35 2.86 5.73 3.92
N VAL A 36 2.57 6.59 2.95
CA VAL A 36 2.42 8.02 3.19
C VAL A 36 0.99 8.48 2.96
N ASP A 37 0.42 8.13 1.81
CA ASP A 37 -0.90 8.62 1.44
C ASP A 37 -1.46 7.81 0.29
N THR A 38 -2.73 8.06 -0.02
CA THR A 38 -3.34 7.55 -1.23
C THR A 38 -3.31 8.67 -2.27
N ALA A 39 -3.25 8.28 -3.54
CA ALA A 39 -3.19 9.24 -4.63
C ALA A 39 -3.73 8.60 -5.90
N ARG A 40 -3.90 9.40 -6.93
CA ARG A 40 -4.25 8.91 -8.27
C ARG A 40 -3.12 9.21 -9.21
N ASN A 41 -2.83 8.27 -10.12
CA ASN A 41 -1.81 8.50 -11.13
C ASN A 41 -2.39 9.28 -12.31
N GLU A 42 -1.59 9.49 -13.34
CA GLU A 42 -2.03 10.23 -14.53
C GLU A 42 -3.20 9.57 -15.26
N HIS A 43 -3.40 8.27 -15.05
CA HIS A 43 -4.53 7.52 -15.62
C HIS A 43 -5.74 7.47 -14.68
N LYS A 44 -5.69 8.21 -13.58
CA LYS A 44 -6.74 8.26 -12.55
C LYS A 44 -6.94 6.94 -11.83
N ALA A 45 -5.98 6.04 -11.90
CA ALA A 45 -6.01 4.80 -11.12
C ALA A 45 -5.63 5.10 -9.68
N GLU A 46 -6.31 4.46 -8.74
CA GLU A 46 -6.02 4.64 -7.32
C GLU A 46 -4.71 3.96 -6.96
N CYS A 47 -3.87 4.67 -6.23
CA CYS A 47 -2.53 4.22 -5.86
C CYS A 47 -2.28 4.47 -4.38
N ILE A 48 -1.33 3.70 -3.83
CA ILE A 48 -0.72 4.02 -2.55
C ILE A 48 0.63 4.66 -2.82
N ALA A 49 0.92 5.77 -2.12
CA ALA A 49 2.19 6.44 -2.22
C ALA A 49 3.11 5.95 -1.12
N LEU A 50 4.29 5.51 -1.48
CA LEU A 50 5.32 5.07 -0.55
C LEU A 50 6.51 6.01 -0.58
N ASP A 51 7.13 6.21 0.58
CA ASP A 51 8.43 6.86 0.68
C ASP A 51 9.49 5.77 0.74
N CYS A 52 10.27 5.67 -0.33
CA CYS A 52 11.34 4.68 -0.46
C CYS A 52 12.67 5.41 -0.42
N ASP A 53 13.25 5.56 0.77
CA ASP A 53 14.53 6.26 0.97
C ASP A 53 14.52 7.69 0.43
N GLY A 54 13.45 8.42 0.70
CA GLY A 54 13.30 9.80 0.25
C GLY A 54 12.73 9.97 -1.15
N LYS A 55 12.45 8.87 -1.83
CA LYS A 55 11.83 8.90 -3.15
C LYS A 55 10.37 8.48 -3.04
N SER A 56 9.49 9.22 -3.68
CA SER A 56 8.06 8.88 -3.71
C SER A 56 7.78 7.90 -4.84
N LEU A 57 7.05 6.84 -4.51
CA LEU A 57 6.66 5.82 -5.48
C LEU A 57 5.16 5.59 -5.38
N LEU A 58 4.48 5.60 -6.53
CA LEU A 58 3.06 5.28 -6.59
C LEU A 58 2.88 3.84 -7.05
N VAL A 59 2.10 3.06 -6.30
CA VAL A 59 1.78 1.69 -6.63
C VAL A 59 0.28 1.58 -6.84
N VAL A 60 -0.14 1.10 -8.00
CA VAL A 60 -1.56 0.95 -8.34
C VAL A 60 -2.18 -0.12 -7.46
N LEU A 61 -3.30 0.20 -6.80
CA LEU A 61 -3.92 -0.73 -5.85
C LEU A 61 -4.39 -2.02 -6.51
N ASP A 62 -4.84 -1.97 -7.76
CA ASP A 62 -5.29 -3.15 -8.48
C ASP A 62 -4.14 -4.14 -8.78
N GLU A 63 -2.90 -3.71 -8.67
CA GLU A 63 -1.74 -4.57 -8.90
C GLU A 63 -1.25 -5.23 -7.61
N LEU A 64 -1.86 -4.91 -6.48
CA LEU A 64 -1.45 -5.49 -5.20
C LEU A 64 -1.98 -6.91 -5.04
N LYS A 65 -1.10 -7.80 -4.60
CA LYS A 65 -1.46 -9.15 -4.18
C LYS A 65 -1.53 -9.24 -2.67
N GLN A 66 -0.56 -8.65 -1.98
CA GLN A 66 -0.44 -8.74 -0.53
C GLN A 66 0.29 -7.51 0.00
N MET A 67 -0.07 -7.10 1.21
CA MET A 67 0.68 -6.07 1.94
C MET A 67 1.07 -6.63 3.30
N ARG A 68 2.35 -6.50 3.64
CA ARG A 68 2.85 -6.86 4.96
C ARG A 68 3.26 -5.59 5.69
N VAL A 69 2.77 -5.44 6.92
CA VAL A 69 3.18 -4.33 7.77
C VAL A 69 4.39 -4.79 8.59
N ASN A 70 5.49 -4.06 8.47
CA ASN A 70 6.80 -4.47 9.00
C ASN A 70 7.08 -3.93 10.41
N ILE A 71 6.05 -3.62 11.17
CA ILE A 71 6.18 -3.13 12.53
C ILE A 71 5.03 -3.67 13.36
N ASP A 72 5.30 -4.00 14.63
CA ASP A 72 4.23 -4.41 15.55
C ASP A 72 3.23 -3.29 15.72
N ASN A 73 1.96 -3.63 15.60
CA ASN A 73 0.90 -2.65 15.73
C ASN A 73 -0.40 -3.37 16.10
N PRO A 74 -1.38 -2.68 16.70
CA PRO A 74 -2.63 -3.31 17.13
C PRO A 74 -3.64 -3.52 16.01
N HIS A 75 -3.34 -3.10 14.77
CA HIS A 75 -4.34 -3.09 13.70
C HIS A 75 -4.21 -4.28 12.76
N LEU A 76 -3.00 -4.54 12.22
CA LEU A 76 -2.84 -5.57 11.19
C LEU A 76 -1.38 -5.93 10.97
N THR A 77 -1.16 -7.11 10.40
CA THR A 77 0.19 -7.60 10.08
C THR A 77 0.33 -7.91 8.59
N VAL A 78 -0.58 -8.71 8.04
CA VAL A 78 -0.59 -9.09 6.62
C VAL A 78 -2.01 -8.92 6.09
N VAL A 79 -2.11 -8.35 4.91
CA VAL A 79 -3.40 -8.13 4.24
C VAL A 79 -3.34 -8.71 2.84
N GLU A 80 -4.29 -9.56 2.51
CA GLU A 80 -4.43 -10.12 1.16
C GLU A 80 -5.39 -9.26 0.34
N PHE A 81 -5.03 -9.01 -0.90
CA PHE A 81 -5.86 -8.22 -1.82
C PHE A 81 -6.54 -9.05 -2.90
#